data_b63c7ba01ef2238aa3723441dec09e91
#
_entry.id   b63c7ba01ef2238aa3723441dec09e91
#
_cell.length_a   1.000
_cell.length_b   1.000
_cell.length_c   1.000
_cell.angle_alpha   90.00
_cell.angle_beta   90.00
_cell.angle_gamma   90.00
#
_symmetry.space_group_name_H-M   'P 1'
#
loop_
_entity.id
_entity.type
_entity.pdbx_description
1 polymer ?
#
loop_
_entity_poly.entity_id
_entity_poly.type
_entity_poly.pdbx_seq_one_letter_code
_entity_poly.pdbx_strand_id
1 'polypeptide(L)'
;GEDLTWDQVSLFRNPLEKAVSATALLGVSKTFWPIIQKIHTPELTVQGMAAKAWIREDDGLYLYKVGKKELAASKILDALGVPHVTYKEADSYRLEQIADEAHIKKIHDSGEKIVKCKIISSEETAIVPWEDFQVYCSYHDENEYDFIRKKDPDRYYSMQVADYILGNEDRHGANFGFFMDNRNGKLKGLYPLMDHDHAFSEEKDIPSQTSEFDETLQEAAIKAVRYTDVKFDRVLKMDRPEELGEKDWSMILERCRELKQDQKLHQYCEQCEQTMEE
;
A
#
# COMPACT_ATOMS: atom_id res chain seq x y z
N GLY A 1 16.62 18.16 28.73
CA GLY A 1 15.80 17.15 28.08
C GLY A 1 16.13 15.80 28.71
N GLU A 2 15.15 14.94 28.89
CA GLU A 2 15.41 13.57 29.31
C GLU A 2 16.18 12.86 28.20
N ASP A 3 17.19 12.08 28.53
CA ASP A 3 17.96 11.29 27.59
C ASP A 3 17.06 10.12 27.12
N LEU A 4 16.69 10.12 25.85
CA LEU A 4 15.92 9.04 25.23
C LEU A 4 16.85 7.86 24.91
N THR A 5 16.44 6.66 25.27
CA THR A 5 17.14 5.44 24.84
C THR A 5 16.62 4.96 23.50
N TRP A 6 17.45 4.21 22.77
CA TRP A 6 17.02 3.61 21.49
C TRP A 6 15.80 2.69 21.65
N ASP A 7 15.70 1.96 22.75
CA ASP A 7 14.57 1.08 23.04
C ASP A 7 13.25 1.84 23.26
N GLN A 8 13.32 3.12 23.62
CA GLN A 8 12.14 3.96 23.77
C GLN A 8 11.64 4.52 22.44
N VAL A 9 12.52 4.73 21.46
CA VAL A 9 12.18 5.37 20.18
C VAL A 9 12.09 4.39 19.00
N SER A 10 12.68 3.21 19.10
CA SER A 10 12.61 2.20 18.05
C SER A 10 11.29 1.46 18.09
N LEU A 11 10.56 1.46 16.97
CA LEU A 11 9.33 0.66 16.81
C LEU A 11 9.58 -0.84 17.09
N PHE A 12 10.75 -1.36 16.72
CA PHE A 12 11.08 -2.78 16.87
C PHE A 12 11.37 -3.18 18.30
N ARG A 13 11.83 -2.26 19.15
CA ARG A 13 12.24 -2.52 20.54
C ARG A 13 11.26 -2.01 21.56
N ASN A 14 10.43 -1.04 21.19
CA ASN A 14 9.42 -0.48 22.09
C ASN A 14 8.41 -1.56 22.51
N PRO A 15 8.04 -1.65 23.80
CA PRO A 15 7.06 -2.64 24.28
C PRO A 15 5.64 -2.41 23.72
N LEU A 16 5.32 -1.24 23.17
CA LEU A 16 4.01 -0.88 22.62
C LEU A 16 2.90 -1.11 23.67
N GLU A 17 2.83 -0.23 24.65
CA GLU A 17 1.86 -0.34 25.75
C GLU A 17 0.41 -0.34 25.21
N LYS A 18 -0.41 -1.25 25.74
CA LYS A 18 -1.81 -1.42 25.34
C LYS A 18 -2.62 -0.13 25.34
N ALA A 19 -2.42 0.73 26.36
CA ALA A 19 -3.14 1.99 26.47
C ALA A 19 -2.85 2.93 25.29
N VAL A 20 -1.62 2.90 24.77
CA VAL A 20 -1.21 3.71 23.61
C VAL A 20 -1.84 3.18 22.34
N SER A 21 -1.72 1.88 22.10
CA SER A 21 -2.29 1.23 20.93
C SER A 21 -3.82 1.38 20.90
N ALA A 22 -4.49 1.23 22.05
CA ALA A 22 -5.94 1.47 22.19
C ALA A 22 -6.30 2.91 21.84
N THR A 23 -5.58 3.90 22.40
CA THR A 23 -5.83 5.32 22.13
C THR A 23 -5.64 5.66 20.65
N ALA A 24 -4.63 5.11 20.01
CA ALA A 24 -4.37 5.31 18.59
C ALA A 24 -5.46 4.70 17.71
N LEU A 25 -5.90 3.48 18.02
CA LEU A 25 -6.97 2.79 17.29
C LEU A 25 -8.36 3.44 17.51
N LEU A 26 -8.57 4.05 18.65
CA LEU A 26 -9.79 4.82 18.95
C LEU A 26 -9.83 6.18 18.21
N GLY A 27 -8.76 6.57 17.52
CA GLY A 27 -8.69 7.83 16.79
C GLY A 27 -8.62 9.07 17.68
N VAL A 28 -8.18 8.93 18.92
CA VAL A 28 -8.00 10.09 19.81
C VAL A 28 -6.87 10.97 19.29
N SER A 29 -7.13 12.27 19.26
CA SER A 29 -6.20 13.25 18.68
C SER A 29 -4.80 13.13 19.24
N LYS A 30 -3.80 13.11 18.33
CA LYS A 30 -2.36 13.07 18.65
C LYS A 30 -1.91 14.21 19.57
N THR A 31 -2.65 15.31 19.67
CA THR A 31 -2.40 16.42 20.58
C THR A 31 -2.52 16.05 22.07
N PHE A 32 -3.21 14.97 22.39
CA PHE A 32 -3.29 14.46 23.77
C PHE A 32 -2.13 13.54 24.17
N TRP A 33 -1.29 13.10 23.23
CA TRP A 33 -0.17 12.22 23.51
C TRP A 33 0.82 12.74 24.54
N PRO A 34 1.22 14.03 24.52
CA PRO A 34 2.09 14.58 25.56
C PRO A 34 1.49 14.56 26.96
N ILE A 35 0.16 14.54 27.05
CA ILE A 35 -0.59 14.57 28.32
C ILE A 35 -0.75 13.16 28.89
N ILE A 36 -0.85 12.14 28.04
CA ILE A 36 -0.98 10.72 28.45
C ILE A 36 0.33 10.16 28.97
N GLN A 37 1.42 10.91 28.85
CA GLN A 37 2.70 10.72 29.51
C GLN A 37 3.74 9.76 28.89
N LYS A 38 4.98 10.23 28.93
CA LYS A 38 6.24 9.45 28.89
C LYS A 38 6.41 8.47 27.71
N ILE A 39 5.52 8.53 26.73
CA ILE A 39 5.60 7.68 25.55
C ILE A 39 6.35 8.46 24.50
N HIS A 40 7.63 8.21 24.49
CA HIS A 40 8.59 8.84 23.58
C HIS A 40 8.78 7.97 22.33
N THR A 41 7.71 7.73 21.56
CA THR A 41 7.82 6.95 20.34
C THR A 41 7.16 7.65 19.17
N PRO A 42 7.94 8.39 18.37
CA PRO A 42 7.48 8.99 17.12
C PRO A 42 6.84 7.95 16.20
N GLU A 43 7.34 6.73 16.23
CA GLU A 43 6.90 5.59 15.41
C GLU A 43 5.48 5.13 15.74
N LEU A 44 4.98 5.42 16.93
CA LEU A 44 3.58 5.18 17.27
C LEU A 44 2.63 6.18 16.62
N THR A 45 3.17 7.30 16.15
CA THR A 45 2.43 8.29 15.39
C THR A 45 2.51 7.99 13.91
N VAL A 46 1.80 6.98 13.45
CA VAL A 46 1.72 6.68 12.01
C VAL A 46 1.07 7.86 11.30
N GLN A 47 1.67 8.33 10.21
CA GLN A 47 1.13 9.41 9.39
C GLN A 47 -0.20 8.97 8.75
N GLY A 48 -1.07 9.92 8.45
CA GLY A 48 -2.35 9.71 7.80
C GLY A 48 -3.54 9.97 8.74
N MET A 49 -4.72 10.16 8.15
CA MET A 49 -5.94 10.59 8.85
C MET A 49 -6.68 9.42 9.51
N ALA A 50 -6.58 8.21 8.98
CA ALA A 50 -7.26 7.05 9.52
C ALA A 50 -6.68 6.62 10.87
N ALA A 51 -7.56 6.20 11.79
CA ALA A 51 -7.16 5.64 13.08
C ALA A 51 -6.38 4.33 12.86
N LYS A 52 -5.17 4.27 13.40
CA LYS A 52 -4.29 3.10 13.25
C LYS A 52 -3.35 2.96 14.45
N ALA A 53 -2.97 1.72 14.75
CA ALA A 53 -2.08 1.42 15.86
C ALA A 53 -1.13 0.28 15.52
N TRP A 54 0.12 0.38 15.99
CA TRP A 54 1.05 -0.74 16.00
C TRP A 54 0.76 -1.64 17.20
N ILE A 55 0.71 -2.93 16.94
CA ILE A 55 0.44 -3.96 17.96
C ILE A 55 1.44 -5.09 17.79
N ARG A 56 2.03 -5.52 18.91
CA ARG A 56 2.92 -6.67 18.93
C ARG A 56 2.12 -7.93 19.15
N GLU A 57 2.21 -8.85 18.18
CA GLU A 57 1.71 -10.22 18.29
C GLU A 57 2.87 -11.19 18.51
N ASP A 58 2.58 -12.47 18.72
CA ASP A 58 3.58 -13.49 19.03
C ASP A 58 4.58 -13.71 17.88
N ASP A 59 4.13 -13.48 16.65
CA ASP A 59 4.90 -13.68 15.42
C ASP A 59 5.41 -12.37 14.77
N GLY A 60 5.23 -11.23 15.42
CA GLY A 60 5.78 -9.95 14.96
C GLY A 60 4.92 -8.73 15.20
N LEU A 61 5.26 -7.66 14.50
CA LEU A 61 4.56 -6.39 14.56
C LEU A 61 3.49 -6.29 13.48
N TYR A 62 2.32 -5.80 13.87
CA TYR A 62 1.19 -5.58 12.99
C TYR A 62 0.67 -4.15 13.10
N LEU A 63 0.34 -3.56 11.96
CA LEU A 63 -0.42 -2.33 11.90
C LEU A 63 -1.90 -2.68 11.83
N TYR A 64 -2.67 -2.21 12.83
CA TYR A 64 -4.12 -2.31 12.86
C TYR A 64 -4.72 -0.99 12.40
N LYS A 65 -5.75 -1.05 11.54
CA LYS A 65 -6.50 0.12 11.10
C LYS A 65 -7.97 -0.24 10.79
N VAL A 66 -8.81 0.78 10.68
CA VAL A 66 -10.19 0.65 10.21
C VAL A 66 -10.20 0.83 8.69
N GLY A 67 -10.78 -0.12 7.95
CA GLY A 67 -10.89 0.00 6.50
C GLY A 67 -11.09 -1.31 5.76
N LYS A 68 -12.32 -1.61 5.37
CA LYS A 68 -12.65 -2.82 4.59
C LYS A 68 -12.12 -2.81 3.16
N LYS A 69 -11.87 -1.62 2.58
CA LYS A 69 -11.32 -1.48 1.22
C LYS A 69 -9.97 -2.16 1.07
N GLU A 70 -9.14 -2.15 2.11
CA GLU A 70 -7.84 -2.83 2.13
C GLU A 70 -7.96 -4.35 1.93
N LEU A 71 -9.01 -4.97 2.49
CA LEU A 71 -9.25 -6.40 2.30
C LEU A 71 -9.60 -6.73 0.86
N ALA A 72 -10.49 -5.93 0.26
CA ALA A 72 -10.86 -6.10 -1.15
C ALA A 72 -9.67 -5.87 -2.08
N ALA A 73 -8.90 -4.79 -1.85
CA ALA A 73 -7.70 -4.50 -2.62
C ALA A 73 -6.67 -5.63 -2.53
N SER A 74 -6.41 -6.16 -1.33
CA SER A 74 -5.49 -7.29 -1.13
C SER A 74 -5.93 -8.52 -1.93
N LYS A 75 -7.21 -8.89 -1.89
CA LYS A 75 -7.73 -10.06 -2.64
C LYS A 75 -7.55 -9.90 -4.15
N ILE A 76 -7.76 -8.69 -4.68
CA ILE A 76 -7.61 -8.39 -6.11
C ILE A 76 -6.14 -8.38 -6.50
N LEU A 77 -5.28 -7.74 -5.72
CA LEU A 77 -3.85 -7.68 -5.98
C LEU A 77 -3.17 -9.05 -5.89
N ASP A 78 -3.61 -9.92 -4.96
CA ASP A 78 -3.20 -11.32 -4.91
C ASP A 78 -3.55 -12.05 -6.21
N ALA A 79 -4.76 -11.88 -6.70
CA ALA A 79 -5.20 -12.49 -7.95
C ALA A 79 -4.44 -11.95 -9.16
N LEU A 80 -4.15 -10.64 -9.20
CA LEU A 80 -3.32 -10.01 -10.24
C LEU A 80 -1.86 -10.46 -10.17
N GLY A 81 -1.40 -10.96 -9.02
CA GLY A 81 0.01 -11.31 -8.78
C GLY A 81 0.89 -10.09 -8.55
N VAL A 82 0.32 -8.97 -8.13
CA VAL A 82 1.06 -7.73 -7.84
C VAL A 82 1.51 -7.71 -6.38
N PRO A 83 2.81 -7.51 -6.10
CA PRO A 83 3.32 -7.44 -4.72
C PRO A 83 2.69 -6.28 -3.94
N HIS A 84 2.03 -6.60 -2.85
CA HIS A 84 1.33 -5.65 -1.99
C HIS A 84 1.40 -6.06 -0.54
N VAL A 85 1.10 -5.13 0.37
CA VAL A 85 0.92 -5.40 1.78
C VAL A 85 -0.41 -6.13 1.97
N THR A 86 -0.34 -7.38 2.42
CA THR A 86 -1.52 -8.23 2.59
C THR A 86 -2.26 -7.88 3.88
N TYR A 87 -3.48 -7.40 3.74
CA TYR A 87 -4.37 -7.14 4.86
C TYR A 87 -5.25 -8.36 5.18
N LYS A 88 -5.50 -8.55 6.47
CA LYS A 88 -6.41 -9.55 7.02
C LYS A 88 -7.38 -8.87 7.97
N GLU A 89 -8.55 -9.45 8.15
CA GLU A 89 -9.44 -9.05 9.23
C GLU A 89 -8.78 -9.34 10.58
N ALA A 90 -8.89 -8.43 11.52
CA ALA A 90 -8.30 -8.58 12.83
C ALA A 90 -9.14 -9.55 13.69
N ASP A 91 -8.47 -10.42 14.45
CA ASP A 91 -9.14 -11.39 15.32
C ASP A 91 -9.92 -10.70 16.45
N SER A 92 -11.19 -11.02 16.64
CA SER A 92 -12.06 -10.44 17.66
C SER A 92 -11.44 -10.51 19.06
N TYR A 93 -10.82 -11.63 19.40
CA TYR A 93 -10.15 -11.82 20.68
C TYR A 93 -9.01 -10.82 20.92
N ARG A 94 -8.25 -10.48 19.87
CA ARG A 94 -7.18 -9.47 19.96
C ARG A 94 -7.76 -8.06 20.10
N LEU A 95 -8.85 -7.79 19.40
CA LEU A 95 -9.53 -6.48 19.45
C LEU A 95 -10.06 -6.18 20.85
N GLU A 96 -10.67 -7.16 21.53
CA GLU A 96 -11.16 -7.03 22.89
C GLU A 96 -10.07 -6.69 23.92
N GLN A 97 -8.82 -7.00 23.60
CA GLN A 97 -7.67 -6.66 24.44
C GLN A 97 -7.18 -5.22 24.30
N ILE A 98 -7.51 -4.55 23.17
CA ILE A 98 -6.97 -3.23 22.81
C ILE A 98 -8.02 -2.15 22.65
N ALA A 99 -9.29 -2.51 22.46
CA ALA A 99 -10.40 -1.57 22.35
C ALA A 99 -11.59 -2.06 23.18
N ASP A 100 -12.44 -1.14 23.62
CA ASP A 100 -13.67 -1.51 24.29
C ASP A 100 -14.73 -2.05 23.31
N GLU A 101 -15.61 -2.92 23.82
CA GLU A 101 -16.64 -3.59 23.03
C GLU A 101 -17.56 -2.60 22.32
N ALA A 102 -17.91 -1.49 22.98
CA ALA A 102 -18.80 -0.48 22.42
C ALA A 102 -18.18 0.20 21.20
N HIS A 103 -16.87 0.45 21.23
CA HIS A 103 -16.13 1.03 20.11
C HIS A 103 -16.01 0.07 18.94
N ILE A 104 -15.66 -1.20 19.20
CA ILE A 104 -15.61 -2.27 18.19
C ILE A 104 -16.98 -2.40 17.51
N LYS A 105 -18.05 -2.46 18.32
CA LYS A 105 -19.41 -2.52 17.81
C LYS A 105 -19.76 -1.33 16.93
N LYS A 106 -19.38 -0.11 17.32
CA LYS A 106 -19.62 1.10 16.53
C LYS A 106 -18.96 1.04 15.15
N ILE A 107 -17.73 0.49 15.06
CA ILE A 107 -17.04 0.28 13.79
C ILE A 107 -17.80 -0.72 12.92
N HIS A 108 -18.21 -1.85 13.48
CA HIS A 108 -18.97 -2.86 12.74
C HIS A 108 -20.36 -2.34 12.30
N ASP A 109 -21.05 -1.60 13.15
CA ASP A 109 -22.35 -0.99 12.84
C ASP A 109 -22.25 0.05 11.72
N SER A 110 -21.08 0.67 11.51
CA SER A 110 -20.82 1.55 10.37
C SER A 110 -20.54 0.81 9.06
N GLY A 111 -20.49 -0.53 9.08
CA GLY A 111 -20.16 -1.37 7.95
C GLY A 111 -18.67 -1.42 7.60
N GLU A 112 -17.81 -0.92 8.49
CA GLU A 112 -16.37 -1.03 8.41
C GLU A 112 -15.84 -2.26 9.15
N LYS A 113 -14.61 -2.64 8.83
CA LYS A 113 -13.88 -3.73 9.48
C LYS A 113 -12.58 -3.21 10.07
N ILE A 114 -12.14 -3.81 11.16
CA ILE A 114 -10.79 -3.60 11.66
C ILE A 114 -9.90 -4.63 10.97
N VAL A 115 -8.85 -4.13 10.33
CA VAL A 115 -7.92 -4.94 9.54
C VAL A 115 -6.51 -4.80 10.08
N LYS A 116 -5.67 -5.79 9.79
CA LYS A 116 -4.27 -5.78 10.19
C LYS A 116 -3.37 -6.22 9.03
N CYS A 117 -2.16 -5.66 9.00
CA CYS A 117 -1.09 -6.13 8.13
C CYS A 117 0.21 -6.25 8.90
N LYS A 118 1.07 -7.18 8.48
CA LYS A 118 2.40 -7.35 9.07
C LYS A 118 3.33 -6.24 8.62
N ILE A 119 4.20 -5.80 9.52
CA ILE A 119 5.26 -4.82 9.19
C ILE A 119 6.14 -5.34 8.05
N ILE A 120 6.47 -4.47 7.09
CA ILE A 120 7.29 -4.80 5.93
C ILE A 120 8.77 -4.42 6.10
N SER A 121 9.08 -3.58 7.08
CA SER A 121 10.44 -3.16 7.42
C SER A 121 11.01 -3.96 8.61
N SER A 122 12.29 -3.81 8.87
CA SER A 122 13.00 -4.41 10.00
C SER A 122 14.16 -3.52 10.44
N GLU A 123 14.87 -3.88 11.52
CA GLU A 123 16.10 -3.17 11.91
C GLU A 123 17.18 -3.17 10.79
N GLU A 124 17.17 -4.18 9.92
CA GLU A 124 18.12 -4.32 8.81
C GLU A 124 17.62 -3.72 7.48
N THR A 125 16.33 -3.48 7.36
CA THR A 125 15.71 -3.03 6.12
C THR A 125 14.73 -1.89 6.40
N ALA A 126 15.08 -0.69 5.99
CA ALA A 126 14.20 0.48 6.01
C ALA A 126 13.38 0.59 4.73
N ILE A 127 12.34 1.42 4.80
CA ILE A 127 11.62 1.93 3.64
C ILE A 127 12.08 3.37 3.38
N VAL A 128 12.26 3.71 2.10
CA VAL A 128 12.53 5.06 1.61
C VAL A 128 11.35 5.44 0.73
N PRO A 129 10.42 6.27 1.21
CA PRO A 129 9.30 6.77 0.41
C PRO A 129 9.79 7.48 -0.85
N TRP A 130 8.97 7.48 -1.89
CA TRP A 130 9.29 8.12 -3.16
C TRP A 130 9.60 9.61 -3.02
N GLU A 131 8.86 10.31 -2.17
CA GLU A 131 9.10 11.75 -1.91
C GLU A 131 10.49 12.01 -1.33
N ASP A 132 10.97 11.15 -0.41
CA ASP A 132 12.34 11.25 0.13
C ASP A 132 13.38 10.87 -0.92
N PHE A 133 13.08 9.88 -1.77
CA PHE A 133 13.94 9.49 -2.87
C PHE A 133 14.07 10.59 -3.93
N GLN A 134 13.02 11.32 -4.23
CA GLN A 134 13.07 12.48 -5.14
C GLN A 134 14.01 13.57 -4.61
N VAL A 135 14.01 13.81 -3.30
CA VAL A 135 14.97 14.72 -2.67
C VAL A 135 16.41 14.23 -2.90
N TYR A 136 16.65 12.92 -2.70
CA TYR A 136 17.97 12.32 -2.98
C TYR A 136 18.39 12.54 -4.46
N CYS A 137 17.52 12.22 -5.42
CA CYS A 137 17.80 12.39 -6.84
C CYS A 137 18.12 13.84 -7.20
N SER A 138 17.36 14.79 -6.64
CA SER A 138 17.61 16.21 -6.83
C SER A 138 18.99 16.68 -6.37
N TYR A 139 19.53 16.09 -5.29
CA TYR A 139 20.89 16.38 -4.82
C TYR A 139 21.99 15.72 -5.64
N HIS A 140 21.69 14.66 -6.37
CA HIS A 140 22.66 13.87 -7.14
C HIS A 140 22.55 14.09 -8.64
N ASP A 141 21.70 15.00 -9.10
CA ASP A 141 21.42 15.28 -10.51
C ASP A 141 21.04 14.00 -11.29
N GLU A 142 20.24 13.12 -10.63
CA GLU A 142 19.69 11.89 -11.18
C GLU A 142 18.23 12.07 -11.55
N ASN A 143 17.78 11.46 -12.66
CA ASN A 143 16.36 11.38 -12.98
C ASN A 143 15.74 10.20 -12.24
N GLU A 144 14.77 10.48 -11.38
CA GLU A 144 14.12 9.49 -10.54
C GLU A 144 13.32 8.44 -11.33
N TYR A 145 12.72 8.83 -12.45
CA TYR A 145 11.95 7.92 -13.30
C TYR A 145 12.85 6.99 -14.13
N ASP A 146 13.98 7.47 -14.59
CA ASP A 146 14.99 6.61 -15.22
C ASP A 146 15.57 5.61 -14.21
N PHE A 147 15.79 6.07 -12.98
CA PHE A 147 16.29 5.21 -11.92
C PHE A 147 15.30 4.08 -11.60
N ILE A 148 14.01 4.38 -11.37
CA ILE A 148 13.01 3.35 -11.01
C ILE A 148 12.78 2.35 -12.13
N ARG A 149 12.71 2.82 -13.40
CA ARG A 149 12.58 1.97 -14.58
C ARG A 149 13.76 1.01 -14.77
N LYS A 150 14.95 1.45 -14.42
CA LYS A 150 16.15 0.60 -14.46
C LYS A 150 16.25 -0.33 -13.26
N LYS A 151 15.81 0.12 -12.09
CA LYS A 151 16.00 -0.58 -10.82
C LYS A 151 14.98 -1.69 -10.60
N ASP A 152 13.72 -1.43 -10.88
CA ASP A 152 12.60 -2.36 -10.64
C ASP A 152 11.44 -2.10 -11.62
N PRO A 153 11.66 -2.32 -12.94
CA PRO A 153 10.66 -1.99 -13.96
C PRO A 153 9.37 -2.77 -13.78
N ASP A 154 9.45 -4.05 -13.45
CA ASP A 154 8.28 -4.90 -13.31
C ASP A 154 7.32 -4.39 -12.22
N ARG A 155 7.84 -4.08 -11.03
CA ARG A 155 7.03 -3.52 -9.95
C ARG A 155 6.53 -2.12 -10.25
N TYR A 156 7.33 -1.28 -10.90
CA TYR A 156 6.94 0.07 -11.28
C TYR A 156 5.73 0.06 -12.23
N TYR A 157 5.82 -0.71 -13.30
CA TYR A 157 4.72 -0.80 -14.25
C TYR A 157 3.51 -1.58 -13.71
N SER A 158 3.73 -2.62 -12.91
CA SER A 158 2.65 -3.34 -12.24
C SER A 158 1.87 -2.45 -11.26
N MET A 159 2.52 -1.49 -10.61
CA MET A 159 1.88 -0.49 -9.76
C MET A 159 0.91 0.38 -10.56
N GLN A 160 1.33 0.92 -11.71
CA GLN A 160 0.48 1.75 -12.57
C GLN A 160 -0.76 0.97 -13.07
N VAL A 161 -0.56 -0.27 -13.46
CA VAL A 161 -1.66 -1.18 -13.86
C VAL A 161 -2.60 -1.44 -12.70
N ALA A 162 -2.08 -1.71 -11.51
CA ALA A 162 -2.86 -1.98 -10.31
C ALA A 162 -3.67 -0.77 -9.85
N ASP A 163 -3.07 0.42 -9.85
CA ASP A 163 -3.74 1.66 -9.43
C ASP A 163 -4.92 2.00 -10.37
N TYR A 164 -4.78 1.77 -11.68
CA TYR A 164 -5.91 1.92 -12.61
C TYR A 164 -7.00 0.88 -12.35
N ILE A 165 -6.68 -0.40 -12.22
CA ILE A 165 -7.68 -1.46 -11.98
C ILE A 165 -8.45 -1.16 -10.70
N LEU A 166 -7.74 -0.80 -9.63
CA LEU A 166 -8.36 -0.47 -8.34
C LEU A 166 -9.04 0.90 -8.33
N GLY A 167 -8.73 1.79 -9.30
CA GLY A 167 -9.15 3.19 -9.22
C GLY A 167 -8.61 3.87 -7.98
N ASN A 168 -7.34 3.69 -7.70
CA ASN A 168 -6.68 4.28 -6.55
C ASN A 168 -6.23 5.70 -6.86
N GLU A 169 -6.95 6.68 -6.32
CA GLU A 169 -6.71 8.10 -6.58
C GLU A 169 -5.66 8.74 -5.67
N ASP A 170 -5.10 7.99 -4.72
CA ASP A 170 -4.17 8.53 -3.71
C ASP A 170 -2.84 7.76 -3.64
N ARG A 171 -2.20 7.48 -4.78
CA ARG A 171 -0.85 6.92 -4.85
C ARG A 171 0.20 8.01 -4.73
N HIS A 172 0.15 8.83 -3.68
CA HIS A 172 1.16 9.85 -3.44
C HIS A 172 2.53 9.27 -3.01
N GLY A 173 3.56 10.10 -3.03
CA GLY A 173 4.95 9.69 -2.83
C GLY A 173 5.30 9.03 -1.49
N ALA A 174 4.42 9.12 -0.47
CA ALA A 174 4.60 8.40 0.78
C ALA A 174 4.07 6.94 0.73
N ASN A 175 3.27 6.57 -0.30
CA ASN A 175 2.60 5.26 -0.40
C ASN A 175 3.33 4.26 -1.30
N PHE A 176 4.47 4.63 -1.87
CA PHE A 176 5.38 3.72 -2.58
C PHE A 176 6.82 4.22 -2.46
N GLY A 177 7.79 3.37 -2.78
CA GLY A 177 9.22 3.71 -2.70
C GLY A 177 10.08 2.46 -2.60
N PHE A 178 11.31 2.61 -2.13
CA PHE A 178 12.31 1.55 -2.14
C PHE A 178 12.56 0.95 -0.76
N PHE A 179 12.91 -0.31 -0.73
CA PHE A 179 13.64 -0.86 0.41
C PHE A 179 15.07 -0.41 0.39
N MET A 180 15.63 -0.15 1.58
CA MET A 180 17.04 0.17 1.77
C MET A 180 17.66 -0.80 2.79
N ASP A 181 18.84 -1.30 2.49
CA ASP A 181 19.64 -2.08 3.44
C ASP A 181 20.34 -1.11 4.42
N ASN A 182 19.94 -1.14 5.69
CA ASN A 182 20.46 -0.23 6.73
C ASN A 182 21.95 -0.44 7.03
N ARG A 183 22.53 -1.58 6.64
CA ARG A 183 23.95 -1.87 6.88
C ARG A 183 24.88 -1.14 5.90
N ASN A 184 24.41 -0.82 4.72
CA ASN A 184 25.23 -0.25 3.65
C ASN A 184 24.58 0.90 2.87
N GLY A 185 23.34 1.28 3.21
CA GLY A 185 22.58 2.36 2.57
C GLY A 185 22.14 2.07 1.12
N LYS A 186 22.25 0.82 0.65
CA LYS A 186 21.90 0.49 -0.73
C LYS A 186 20.40 0.30 -0.91
N LEU A 187 19.85 0.96 -1.90
CA LEU A 187 18.47 0.75 -2.33
C LEU A 187 18.33 -0.64 -2.98
N LYS A 188 17.27 -1.34 -2.58
CA LYS A 188 16.82 -2.61 -3.15
C LYS A 188 15.69 -2.33 -4.17
N GLY A 189 14.80 -3.29 -4.43
CA GLY A 189 13.59 -3.07 -5.22
C GLY A 189 12.54 -2.24 -4.50
N LEU A 190 11.45 -1.95 -5.18
CA LEU A 190 10.29 -1.28 -4.59
C LEU A 190 9.71 -2.13 -3.45
N TYR A 191 9.23 -1.49 -2.39
CA TYR A 191 8.47 -2.20 -1.39
C TYR A 191 7.06 -2.53 -1.89
N PRO A 192 6.35 -3.50 -1.28
CA PRO A 192 5.00 -3.89 -1.67
C PRO A 192 4.03 -2.71 -1.61
N LEU A 193 3.09 -2.64 -2.55
CA LEU A 193 2.07 -1.59 -2.58
C LEU A 193 1.28 -1.57 -1.27
N MET A 194 0.99 -0.39 -0.75
CA MET A 194 0.24 -0.20 0.49
C MET A 194 -0.75 0.95 0.35
N ASP A 195 -1.63 1.06 1.33
CA ASP A 195 -2.57 2.16 1.50
C ASP A 195 -3.53 2.34 0.32
N HIS A 196 -4.60 1.52 0.31
CA HIS A 196 -5.64 1.52 -0.71
C HIS A 196 -6.97 2.08 -0.16
N ASP A 197 -6.92 2.97 0.83
CA ASP A 197 -8.11 3.57 1.44
C ASP A 197 -8.94 4.36 0.43
N HIS A 198 -8.28 4.95 -0.56
CA HIS A 198 -8.87 5.72 -1.65
C HIS A 198 -9.05 4.90 -2.94
N ALA A 199 -9.03 3.57 -2.84
CA ALA A 199 -9.36 2.69 -3.96
C ALA A 199 -10.86 2.70 -4.27
N PHE A 200 -11.19 2.16 -5.45
CA PHE A 200 -12.53 1.96 -6.00
C PHE A 200 -13.24 3.26 -6.39
N SER A 201 -12.47 4.27 -6.82
CA SER A 201 -13.02 5.45 -7.45
C SER A 201 -13.57 5.12 -8.84
N GLU A 202 -14.76 5.68 -9.14
CA GLU A 202 -15.41 5.56 -10.44
C GLU A 202 -14.99 6.66 -11.42
N GLU A 203 -14.21 7.62 -10.97
CA GLU A 203 -13.72 8.70 -11.81
C GLU A 203 -12.86 8.12 -12.95
N LYS A 204 -13.00 8.70 -14.15
CA LYS A 204 -12.29 8.22 -15.34
C LYS A 204 -10.97 8.96 -15.56
N ASP A 205 -10.95 10.23 -15.23
CA ASP A 205 -9.83 11.13 -15.52
C ASP A 205 -8.96 11.38 -14.27
N ILE A 206 -8.73 10.33 -13.47
CA ILE A 206 -7.87 10.41 -12.29
C ILE A 206 -6.43 10.63 -12.75
N PRO A 207 -5.76 11.71 -12.33
CA PRO A 207 -4.36 11.94 -12.66
C PRO A 207 -3.46 10.85 -12.08
N SER A 208 -2.51 10.37 -12.86
CA SER A 208 -1.49 9.43 -12.38
C SER A 208 -0.44 10.17 -11.57
N GLN A 209 -0.29 9.80 -10.30
CA GLN A 209 0.75 10.36 -9.42
C GLN A 209 2.10 9.62 -9.55
N THR A 210 2.14 8.55 -10.33
CA THR A 210 3.33 7.69 -10.51
C THR A 210 3.93 7.78 -11.91
N SER A 211 3.28 8.51 -12.81
CA SER A 211 3.81 8.76 -14.14
C SER A 211 4.75 9.96 -14.17
N GLU A 212 5.75 9.89 -15.04
CA GLU A 212 6.61 11.03 -15.38
C GLU A 212 5.85 12.11 -16.18
N PHE A 213 4.77 11.72 -16.83
CA PHE A 213 3.99 12.56 -17.74
C PHE A 213 2.67 12.97 -17.09
N ASP A 214 2.13 14.10 -17.54
CA ASP A 214 0.80 14.55 -17.17
C ASP A 214 -0.24 13.69 -17.93
N GLU A 215 -0.61 12.57 -17.31
CA GLU A 215 -1.53 11.59 -17.86
C GLU A 215 -2.43 10.98 -16.76
N THR A 216 -3.53 10.39 -17.20
CA THR A 216 -4.47 9.70 -16.32
C THR A 216 -3.96 8.31 -15.89
N LEU A 217 -4.56 7.74 -14.84
CA LEU A 217 -4.28 6.35 -14.44
C LEU A 217 -4.49 5.36 -15.61
N GLN A 218 -5.54 5.59 -16.44
CA GLN A 218 -5.82 4.75 -17.60
C GLN A 218 -4.71 4.82 -18.65
N GLU A 219 -4.28 6.03 -19.02
CA GLU A 219 -3.22 6.23 -20.01
C GLU A 219 -1.89 5.65 -19.54
N ALA A 220 -1.54 5.86 -18.26
CA ALA A 220 -0.36 5.28 -17.65
C ALA A 220 -0.42 3.75 -17.68
N ALA A 221 -1.56 3.16 -17.29
CA ALA A 221 -1.75 1.71 -17.26
C ALA A 221 -1.68 1.05 -18.65
N ILE A 222 -2.28 1.68 -19.67
CA ILE A 222 -2.22 1.20 -21.07
C ILE A 222 -0.76 1.17 -21.57
N LYS A 223 0.03 2.17 -21.24
CA LYS A 223 1.47 2.18 -21.57
C LYS A 223 2.26 1.13 -20.77
N ALA A 224 1.92 0.97 -19.49
CA ALA A 224 2.62 0.10 -18.57
C ALA A 224 2.36 -1.40 -18.81
N VAL A 225 1.15 -1.76 -19.24
CA VAL A 225 0.70 -3.16 -19.29
C VAL A 225 1.58 -4.08 -20.14
N ARG A 226 2.22 -3.54 -21.17
CA ARG A 226 3.17 -4.28 -22.04
C ARG A 226 4.46 -4.71 -21.34
N TYR A 227 4.80 -4.06 -20.24
CA TYR A 227 6.01 -4.35 -19.48
C TYR A 227 5.75 -5.20 -18.23
N THR A 228 4.54 -5.75 -18.09
CA THR A 228 4.13 -6.48 -16.89
C THR A 228 3.61 -7.88 -17.23
N ASP A 229 3.66 -8.77 -16.22
CA ASP A 229 3.05 -10.11 -16.28
C ASP A 229 1.84 -10.22 -15.34
N VAL A 230 1.03 -9.16 -15.28
CA VAL A 230 -0.18 -9.10 -14.45
C VAL A 230 -1.21 -10.13 -14.90
N LYS A 231 -1.79 -10.85 -13.94
CA LYS A 231 -2.62 -12.04 -14.19
C LYS A 231 -4.12 -11.71 -14.25
N PHE A 232 -4.57 -10.94 -15.25
CA PHE A 232 -5.96 -10.52 -15.42
C PHE A 232 -6.96 -11.68 -15.39
N ASP A 233 -6.61 -12.83 -15.97
CA ASP A 233 -7.49 -14.01 -16.02
C ASP A 233 -7.88 -14.54 -14.65
N ARG A 234 -7.06 -14.34 -13.63
CA ARG A 234 -7.36 -14.76 -12.26
C ARG A 234 -8.48 -13.88 -11.68
N VAL A 235 -8.39 -12.56 -11.86
CA VAL A 235 -9.45 -11.64 -11.43
C VAL A 235 -10.74 -11.88 -12.18
N LEU A 236 -10.68 -12.09 -13.51
CA LEU A 236 -11.85 -12.34 -14.34
C LEU A 236 -12.60 -13.65 -14.01
N LYS A 237 -11.96 -14.57 -13.28
CA LYS A 237 -12.51 -15.87 -12.86
C LYS A 237 -12.79 -15.99 -11.36
N MET A 238 -12.35 -15.04 -10.55
CA MET A 238 -12.61 -15.07 -9.11
C MET A 238 -14.02 -14.58 -8.79
N ASP A 239 -14.52 -15.00 -7.64
CA ASP A 239 -15.75 -14.48 -7.08
C ASP A 239 -15.54 -13.04 -6.58
N ARG A 240 -16.62 -12.26 -6.60
CA ARG A 240 -16.61 -10.91 -6.07
C ARG A 240 -16.22 -10.93 -4.58
N PRO A 241 -15.22 -10.13 -4.15
CA PRO A 241 -14.96 -9.91 -2.74
C PRO A 241 -16.21 -9.39 -2.00
N GLU A 242 -16.51 -9.95 -0.84
CA GLU A 242 -17.70 -9.59 -0.05
C GLU A 242 -17.73 -8.12 0.36
N GLU A 243 -16.54 -7.48 0.45
CA GLU A 243 -16.36 -6.09 0.81
C GLU A 243 -16.77 -5.12 -0.30
N LEU A 244 -16.96 -5.60 -1.52
CA LEU A 244 -17.29 -4.77 -2.69
C LEU A 244 -18.74 -4.86 -3.10
N GLY A 245 -19.29 -3.72 -3.52
CA GLY A 245 -20.56 -3.66 -4.21
C GLY A 245 -20.49 -4.24 -5.66
N GLU A 246 -21.65 -4.53 -6.24
CA GLU A 246 -21.70 -5.03 -7.63
C GLU A 246 -21.16 -4.00 -8.62
N LYS A 247 -21.37 -2.72 -8.37
CA LYS A 247 -20.92 -1.63 -9.22
C LYS A 247 -19.40 -1.54 -9.26
N ASP A 248 -18.76 -1.51 -8.09
CA ASP A 248 -17.30 -1.46 -7.98
C ASP A 248 -16.66 -2.69 -8.63
N TRP A 249 -17.26 -3.87 -8.40
CA TRP A 249 -16.77 -5.10 -8.99
C TRP A 249 -16.89 -5.12 -10.51
N SER A 250 -18.01 -4.65 -11.06
CA SER A 250 -18.21 -4.54 -12.51
C SER A 250 -17.16 -3.62 -13.16
N MET A 251 -16.84 -2.50 -12.52
CA MET A 251 -15.80 -1.57 -12.96
C MET A 251 -14.41 -2.23 -12.99
N ILE A 252 -14.05 -2.98 -11.94
CA ILE A 252 -12.78 -3.71 -11.89
C ILE A 252 -12.68 -4.73 -13.02
N LEU A 253 -13.77 -5.49 -13.27
CA LEU A 253 -13.79 -6.46 -14.35
C LEU A 253 -13.71 -5.82 -15.74
N GLU A 254 -14.30 -4.65 -15.92
CA GLU A 254 -14.21 -3.87 -17.17
C GLU A 254 -12.77 -3.43 -17.42
N ARG A 255 -12.14 -2.79 -16.44
CA ARG A 255 -10.73 -2.34 -16.51
C ARG A 255 -9.76 -3.51 -16.75
N CYS A 256 -10.00 -4.65 -16.11
CA CYS A 256 -9.22 -5.86 -16.38
C CYS A 256 -9.36 -6.39 -17.80
N ARG A 257 -10.58 -6.34 -18.40
CA ARG A 257 -10.80 -6.77 -19.78
C ARG A 257 -10.12 -5.85 -20.77
N GLU A 258 -10.21 -4.54 -20.53
CA GLU A 258 -9.57 -3.52 -21.34
C GLU A 258 -8.06 -3.74 -21.40
N LEU A 259 -7.38 -3.71 -20.26
CA LEU A 259 -5.91 -3.87 -20.22
C LEU A 259 -5.44 -5.24 -20.72
N LYS A 260 -6.22 -6.30 -20.50
CA LYS A 260 -5.91 -7.61 -21.07
C LYS A 260 -5.97 -7.60 -22.61
N GLN A 261 -6.86 -6.83 -23.20
CA GLN A 261 -6.93 -6.68 -24.65
C GLN A 261 -5.70 -5.94 -25.17
N ASP A 262 -5.28 -4.86 -24.51
CA ASP A 262 -4.08 -4.09 -24.88
C ASP A 262 -2.81 -4.94 -24.75
N GLN A 263 -2.67 -5.70 -23.66
CA GLN A 263 -1.54 -6.61 -23.47
C GLN A 263 -1.43 -7.63 -24.62
N LYS A 264 -2.54 -8.20 -25.07
CA LYS A 264 -2.55 -9.15 -26.19
C LYS A 264 -2.18 -8.50 -27.52
N LEU A 265 -2.66 -7.27 -27.76
CA LEU A 265 -2.32 -6.53 -28.98
C LEU A 265 -0.81 -6.26 -29.06
N HIS A 266 -0.19 -5.85 -27.95
CA HIS A 266 1.26 -5.65 -27.89
C HIS A 266 2.02 -6.93 -28.17
N GLN A 267 1.67 -8.04 -27.53
CA GLN A 267 2.33 -9.34 -27.74
C GLN A 267 2.21 -9.79 -29.22
N TYR A 268 1.07 -9.54 -29.86
CA TYR A 268 0.89 -9.87 -31.28
C TYR A 268 1.77 -9.00 -32.18
N CYS A 269 1.86 -7.70 -31.93
CA CYS A 269 2.72 -6.78 -32.68
C CYS A 269 4.20 -7.18 -32.58
N GLU A 270 4.71 -7.46 -31.39
CA GLU A 270 6.09 -7.91 -31.16
C GLU A 270 6.41 -9.21 -31.92
N GLN A 271 5.48 -10.17 -31.93
CA GLN A 271 5.64 -11.41 -32.70
C GLN A 271 5.70 -11.16 -34.21
N CYS A 272 4.85 -10.24 -34.73
CA CYS A 272 4.88 -9.87 -36.14
C CYS A 272 6.20 -9.17 -36.53
N GLU A 273 6.73 -8.28 -35.69
CA GLU A 273 8.01 -7.60 -35.92
C GLU A 273 9.16 -8.60 -35.96
N GLN A 274 9.23 -9.53 -35.00
CA GLN A 274 10.26 -10.58 -34.97
C GLN A 274 10.21 -11.49 -36.22
N THR A 275 9.00 -11.82 -36.70
CA THR A 275 8.83 -12.66 -37.90
C THR A 275 9.22 -11.92 -39.19
N MET A 276 9.22 -10.60 -39.19
CA MET A 276 9.63 -9.79 -40.36
C MET A 276 11.14 -9.53 -40.40
N GLU A 277 11.85 -9.71 -39.30
CA GLU A 277 13.31 -9.58 -39.19
C GLU A 277 14.06 -10.90 -39.50
N GLU A 278 13.36 -12.04 -39.50
CA GLU A 278 13.87 -13.35 -39.97
C GLU A 278 13.69 -13.53 -41.49
#